data_d72d6a33ecbfc74dc029c128d17cabcd
#
_entry.id   d72d6a33ecbfc74dc029c128d17cabcd
#
_cell.length_a   1.000
_cell.length_b   1.000
_cell.length_c   1.000
_cell.angle_alpha   90.00
_cell.angle_beta   90.00
_cell.angle_gamma   90.00
#
_symmetry.space_group_name_H-M   'P 1'
#
loop_
_entity.id
_entity.type
_entity.pdbx_description
1 polymer ?
#
loop_
_entity_poly.entity_id
_entity_poly.type
_entity_poly.pdbx_seq_one_letter_code
_entity_poly.pdbx_strand_id
1 'polypeptide(L)'
;PGWRPEDVAQRFPRPEFSVHTHVPFEPVSSKTAQQWATGWFVLLLAAAMDVLWHMDSMVWGDAAVSVLAVTAGLWGVNALLQNRITPVMCAFVQFAAMATAASACGWVDVYNLAKPIALLLLMYLAWSADNLPVKAQTWLVRALGLSWVGDVLLLYPGLFVPGLVAFLVAHLCYLKLLSMEAPWLSSRRSLACFSLAGALMYAVLFFNGLPVEMRIPVGLYVMVIALMASQAWGRSVHLKDPASRLTAVGACVFMLSGGVLAIDRFVSPLPYAGLWVLATYYAAQALMVTGLLGSLRQQAELQKKPVNQFNQFRNS
;
A
#
# COMPACT_ATOMS: atom_id res chain seq x y z
N PRO A 1 -41.53 23.90 29.67
CA PRO A 1 -41.02 24.73 28.62
C PRO A 1 -40.13 23.85 27.73
N GLY A 2 -40.75 23.45 26.57
CA GLY A 2 -40.13 22.50 25.66
C GLY A 2 -39.08 23.17 24.78
N TRP A 3 -37.91 22.58 24.72
CA TRP A 3 -36.85 22.92 23.77
C TRP A 3 -37.30 22.54 22.37
N ARG A 4 -37.24 23.49 21.43
CA ARG A 4 -37.49 23.18 20.02
C ARG A 4 -36.23 22.64 19.38
N PRO A 5 -36.34 21.72 18.40
CA PRO A 5 -35.14 21.18 17.69
C PRO A 5 -34.26 22.24 17.05
N GLU A 6 -34.84 23.38 16.69
CA GLU A 6 -34.19 24.53 16.08
C GLU A 6 -33.22 25.23 17.05
N ASP A 7 -33.57 25.30 18.33
CA ASP A 7 -32.78 25.99 19.40
C ASP A 7 -31.52 25.17 19.74
N VAL A 8 -31.56 23.83 19.53
CA VAL A 8 -30.44 22.94 19.74
C VAL A 8 -29.43 23.05 18.57
N ALA A 9 -29.94 23.22 17.34
CA ALA A 9 -29.09 23.36 16.14
C ALA A 9 -28.30 24.68 16.15
N GLN A 10 -28.85 25.75 16.70
CA GLN A 10 -28.13 27.04 16.84
C GLN A 10 -27.08 27.05 17.97
N ARG A 11 -27.29 26.29 19.04
CA ARG A 11 -26.34 26.19 20.16
C ARG A 11 -25.19 25.24 19.95
N PHE A 12 -25.37 24.25 19.07
CA PHE A 12 -24.36 23.29 18.69
C PHE A 12 -24.33 23.20 17.14
N PRO A 13 -23.72 24.20 16.47
CA PRO A 13 -23.53 24.10 15.03
C PRO A 13 -22.79 22.79 14.74
N ARG A 14 -23.37 21.96 13.88
CA ARG A 14 -22.65 20.77 13.38
C ARG A 14 -21.37 21.29 12.76
N PRO A 15 -20.19 20.79 13.16
CA PRO A 15 -18.96 21.15 12.47
C PRO A 15 -19.18 20.77 11.01
N GLU A 16 -19.15 21.75 10.12
CA GLU A 16 -19.03 21.50 8.68
C GLU A 16 -17.70 20.79 8.50
N PHE A 17 -17.76 19.46 8.36
CA PHE A 17 -16.64 18.68 7.90
C PHE A 17 -16.43 19.01 6.42
N SER A 18 -15.76 20.13 6.17
CA SER A 18 -15.09 20.29 4.88
C SER A 18 -14.01 19.21 4.85
N VAL A 19 -14.29 18.16 4.09
CA VAL A 19 -13.31 17.11 3.80
C VAL A 19 -12.27 17.72 2.88
N HIS A 20 -11.47 18.64 3.41
CA HIS A 20 -10.20 18.97 2.80
C HIS A 20 -9.26 17.80 3.10
N THR A 21 -9.23 16.86 2.19
CA THR A 21 -8.18 15.81 2.08
C THR A 21 -6.84 16.46 1.71
N HIS A 22 -6.49 17.57 2.35
CA HIS A 22 -5.16 18.13 2.30
C HIS A 22 -4.31 17.34 3.29
N VAL A 23 -3.64 16.31 2.76
CA VAL A 23 -2.37 15.92 3.34
C VAL A 23 -1.51 17.18 3.24
N PRO A 24 -1.07 17.77 4.35
CA PRO A 24 -0.21 18.93 4.29
C PRO A 24 1.18 18.47 3.89
N PHE A 25 1.38 18.29 2.59
CA PHE A 25 2.72 18.25 2.02
C PHE A 25 3.13 19.72 1.87
N GLU A 26 4.32 20.06 2.36
CA GLU A 26 4.91 21.33 1.96
C GLU A 26 4.93 21.35 0.42
N PRO A 27 4.35 22.37 -0.21
CA PRO A 27 4.31 22.43 -1.66
C PRO A 27 5.74 22.45 -2.18
N VAL A 28 6.12 21.43 -2.93
CA VAL A 28 7.39 21.40 -3.61
C VAL A 28 7.45 22.62 -4.51
N SER A 29 8.57 23.37 -4.48
CA SER A 29 8.68 24.55 -5.30
C SER A 29 8.38 24.18 -6.77
N SER A 30 7.66 25.02 -7.49
CA SER A 30 7.26 24.75 -8.87
C SER A 30 8.47 24.41 -9.77
N LYS A 31 9.62 25.01 -9.52
CA LYS A 31 10.89 24.72 -10.22
C LYS A 31 11.40 23.31 -9.93
N THR A 32 11.39 22.88 -8.66
CA THR A 32 11.83 21.53 -8.28
C THR A 32 10.89 20.47 -8.84
N ALA A 33 9.57 20.68 -8.76
CA ALA A 33 8.59 19.77 -9.34
C ALA A 33 8.76 19.66 -10.87
N GLN A 34 9.00 20.77 -11.56
CA GLN A 34 9.28 20.77 -13.00
C GLN A 34 10.57 20.03 -13.35
N GLN A 35 11.65 20.23 -12.60
CA GLN A 35 12.91 19.51 -12.82
C GLN A 35 12.76 18.01 -12.68
N TRP A 36 12.07 17.55 -11.62
CA TRP A 36 11.77 16.14 -11.43
C TRP A 36 10.86 15.60 -12.55
N ALA A 37 9.80 16.33 -12.91
CA ALA A 37 8.91 15.94 -13.98
C ALA A 37 9.63 15.83 -15.32
N THR A 38 10.54 16.79 -15.64
CA THR A 38 11.33 16.74 -16.86
C THR A 38 12.28 15.55 -16.87
N GLY A 39 12.98 15.26 -15.76
CA GLY A 39 13.84 14.10 -15.65
C GLY A 39 13.09 12.79 -15.88
N TRP A 40 11.94 12.62 -15.24
CA TRP A 40 11.10 11.44 -15.42
C TRP A 40 10.50 11.34 -16.81
N PHE A 41 10.09 12.46 -17.42
CA PHE A 41 9.59 12.48 -18.78
C PHE A 41 10.65 12.00 -19.78
N VAL A 42 11.91 12.43 -19.62
CA VAL A 42 13.04 11.97 -20.46
C VAL A 42 13.26 10.47 -20.30
N LEU A 43 13.24 9.95 -19.06
CA LEU A 43 13.39 8.52 -18.80
C LEU A 43 12.24 7.70 -19.41
N LEU A 44 11.00 8.18 -19.27
CA LEU A 44 9.84 7.54 -19.88
C LEU A 44 9.87 7.58 -21.40
N LEU A 45 10.34 8.68 -21.97
CA LEU A 45 10.53 8.80 -23.42
C LEU A 45 11.59 7.82 -23.92
N ALA A 46 12.71 7.70 -23.20
CA ALA A 46 13.76 6.72 -23.51
C ALA A 46 13.23 5.28 -23.45
N ALA A 47 12.47 4.94 -22.40
CA ALA A 47 11.83 3.63 -22.27
C ALA A 47 10.80 3.38 -23.39
N ALA A 48 10.00 4.39 -23.76
CA ALA A 48 9.05 4.29 -24.87
C ALA A 48 9.77 4.10 -26.22
N MET A 49 10.89 4.79 -26.44
CA MET A 49 11.71 4.62 -27.64
C MET A 49 12.34 3.22 -27.71
N ASP A 50 12.81 2.68 -26.58
CA ASP A 50 13.33 1.32 -26.49
C ASP A 50 12.25 0.29 -26.84
N VAL A 51 11.04 0.45 -26.30
CA VAL A 51 9.87 -0.36 -26.64
C VAL A 51 9.58 -0.29 -28.14
N LEU A 52 9.57 0.91 -28.74
CA LEU A 52 9.31 1.10 -30.17
C LEU A 52 10.40 0.48 -31.04
N TRP A 53 11.67 0.54 -30.60
CA TRP A 53 12.80 -0.06 -31.32
C TRP A 53 12.73 -1.58 -31.35
N HIS A 54 12.21 -2.20 -30.30
CA HIS A 54 12.09 -3.67 -30.19
C HIS A 54 10.71 -4.22 -30.58
N MET A 55 9.81 -3.38 -31.10
CA MET A 55 8.43 -3.77 -31.43
C MET A 55 8.33 -4.95 -32.41
N ASP A 56 9.27 -5.11 -33.33
CA ASP A 56 9.26 -6.22 -34.30
C ASP A 56 9.52 -7.60 -33.64
N SER A 57 10.09 -7.61 -32.44
CA SER A 57 10.37 -8.82 -31.64
C SER A 57 9.41 -9.02 -30.46
N MET A 58 8.54 -8.03 -30.17
CA MET A 58 7.61 -8.08 -29.05
C MET A 58 6.32 -8.82 -29.39
N VAL A 59 5.89 -9.67 -28.46
CA VAL A 59 4.52 -10.17 -28.44
C VAL A 59 3.57 -9.03 -28.06
N TRP A 60 2.38 -8.98 -28.66
CA TRP A 60 1.38 -7.91 -28.40
C TRP A 60 1.10 -7.69 -26.92
N GLY A 61 1.23 -8.74 -26.09
CA GLY A 61 1.08 -8.64 -24.64
C GLY A 61 2.15 -7.77 -23.97
N ASP A 62 3.41 -7.90 -24.40
CA ASP A 62 4.53 -7.14 -23.83
C ASP A 62 4.42 -5.65 -24.18
N ALA A 63 3.98 -5.36 -25.42
CA ALA A 63 3.69 -3.98 -25.83
C ALA A 63 2.56 -3.36 -24.97
N ALA A 64 1.48 -4.10 -24.73
CA ALA A 64 0.38 -3.64 -23.88
C ALA A 64 0.84 -3.35 -22.43
N VAL A 65 1.65 -4.24 -21.84
CA VAL A 65 2.19 -4.04 -20.49
C VAL A 65 3.11 -2.83 -20.44
N SER A 66 3.96 -2.64 -21.45
CA SER A 66 4.86 -1.47 -21.55
C SER A 66 4.08 -0.16 -21.64
N VAL A 67 2.99 -0.13 -22.44
CA VAL A 67 2.09 1.03 -22.54
C VAL A 67 1.42 1.33 -21.19
N LEU A 68 0.96 0.30 -20.46
CA LEU A 68 0.38 0.49 -19.14
C LEU A 68 1.39 1.06 -18.14
N ALA A 69 2.64 0.59 -18.17
CA ALA A 69 3.70 1.10 -17.30
C ALA A 69 4.05 2.56 -17.62
N VAL A 70 4.16 2.93 -18.90
CA VAL A 70 4.38 4.31 -19.33
C VAL A 70 3.21 5.20 -18.92
N THR A 71 1.96 4.73 -19.07
CA THR A 71 0.76 5.47 -18.65
C THR A 71 0.75 5.70 -17.14
N ALA A 72 1.08 4.69 -16.33
CA ALA A 72 1.19 4.84 -14.88
C ALA A 72 2.30 5.85 -14.51
N GLY A 73 3.43 5.81 -15.20
CA GLY A 73 4.51 6.78 -15.03
C GLY A 73 4.08 8.21 -15.34
N LEU A 74 3.41 8.42 -16.47
CA LEU A 74 2.87 9.73 -16.87
C LEU A 74 1.83 10.25 -15.88
N TRP A 75 0.98 9.36 -15.36
CA TRP A 75 0.05 9.72 -14.30
C TRP A 75 0.79 10.21 -13.03
N GLY A 76 1.85 9.51 -12.62
CA GLY A 76 2.69 9.92 -11.48
C GLY A 76 3.29 11.31 -11.68
N VAL A 77 3.83 11.60 -12.88
CA VAL A 77 4.38 12.93 -13.23
C VAL A 77 3.28 14.00 -13.19
N ASN A 78 2.12 13.73 -13.76
CA ASN A 78 0.99 14.66 -13.76
C ASN A 78 0.48 14.92 -12.33
N ALA A 79 0.39 13.88 -11.48
CA ALA A 79 0.00 14.01 -10.08
C ALA A 79 1.03 14.84 -9.28
N LEU A 80 2.32 14.70 -9.57
CA LEU A 80 3.37 15.52 -8.97
C LEU A 80 3.24 16.99 -9.39
N LEU A 81 3.03 17.28 -10.67
CA LEU A 81 2.84 18.64 -11.19
C LEU A 81 1.60 19.32 -10.59
N GLN A 82 0.57 18.55 -10.29
CA GLN A 82 -0.64 19.04 -9.60
C GLN A 82 -0.49 19.11 -8.08
N ASN A 83 0.69 18.86 -7.52
CA ASN A 83 0.96 18.77 -6.07
C ASN A 83 0.04 17.77 -5.32
N ARG A 84 -0.39 16.70 -6.01
CA ARG A 84 -1.22 15.65 -5.40
C ARG A 84 -0.39 14.58 -4.71
N ILE A 85 0.87 14.41 -5.13
CA ILE A 85 1.82 13.45 -4.56
C ILE A 85 3.18 14.10 -4.35
N THR A 86 3.98 13.53 -3.45
CA THR A 86 5.38 13.95 -3.23
C THR A 86 6.31 13.47 -4.33
N PRO A 87 7.49 14.08 -4.52
CA PRO A 87 8.51 13.58 -5.43
C PRO A 87 8.90 12.12 -5.12
N VAL A 88 8.99 11.74 -3.84
CA VAL A 88 9.30 10.36 -3.42
C VAL A 88 8.19 9.40 -3.85
N MET A 89 6.93 9.77 -3.71
CA MET A 89 5.81 8.96 -4.17
C MET A 89 5.78 8.86 -5.70
N CYS A 90 6.11 9.94 -6.41
CA CYS A 90 6.27 9.91 -7.86
C CYS A 90 7.37 8.91 -8.27
N ALA A 91 8.55 9.00 -7.64
CA ALA A 91 9.64 8.05 -7.88
C ALA A 91 9.22 6.60 -7.59
N PHE A 92 8.50 6.36 -6.48
CA PHE A 92 7.95 5.05 -6.18
C PHE A 92 7.06 4.53 -7.31
N VAL A 93 6.12 5.32 -7.82
CA VAL A 93 5.23 4.93 -8.92
C VAL A 93 6.04 4.56 -10.17
N GLN A 94 7.12 5.31 -10.48
CA GLN A 94 7.98 5.03 -11.63
C GLN A 94 8.70 3.68 -11.47
N PHE A 95 9.36 3.45 -10.34
CA PHE A 95 10.07 2.18 -10.09
C PHE A 95 9.13 0.99 -9.98
N ALA A 96 7.93 1.18 -9.40
CA ALA A 96 6.90 0.15 -9.34
C ALA A 96 6.39 -0.23 -10.75
N ALA A 97 6.10 0.76 -11.60
CA ALA A 97 5.69 0.54 -12.98
C ALA A 97 6.80 -0.14 -13.79
N MET A 98 8.06 0.31 -13.63
CA MET A 98 9.22 -0.28 -14.30
C MET A 98 9.45 -1.73 -13.85
N ALA A 99 9.40 -2.03 -12.55
CA ALA A 99 9.54 -3.39 -12.03
C ALA A 99 8.42 -4.31 -12.56
N THR A 100 7.19 -3.80 -12.64
CA THR A 100 6.02 -4.53 -13.14
C THR A 100 6.16 -4.86 -14.62
N ALA A 101 6.54 -3.89 -15.46
CA ALA A 101 6.79 -4.08 -16.88
C ALA A 101 7.96 -5.04 -17.12
N ALA A 102 9.08 -4.81 -16.43
CA ALA A 102 10.28 -5.64 -16.54
C ALA A 102 10.00 -7.11 -16.18
N SER A 103 9.19 -7.37 -15.15
CA SER A 103 8.77 -8.72 -14.78
C SER A 103 7.92 -9.39 -15.85
N ALA A 104 7.04 -8.64 -16.51
CA ALA A 104 6.16 -9.17 -17.55
C ALA A 104 6.90 -9.39 -18.88
N CYS A 105 7.83 -8.50 -19.25
CA CYS A 105 8.61 -8.54 -20.48
C CYS A 105 9.91 -9.36 -20.37
N GLY A 106 10.21 -9.92 -19.19
CA GLY A 106 11.42 -10.75 -18.98
C GLY A 106 12.73 -9.95 -18.89
N TRP A 107 12.68 -8.63 -18.58
CA TRP A 107 13.86 -7.79 -18.43
C TRP A 107 14.47 -7.97 -17.02
N VAL A 108 15.23 -9.05 -16.86
CA VAL A 108 15.71 -9.53 -15.57
C VAL A 108 16.54 -8.50 -14.81
N ASP A 109 17.47 -7.81 -15.45
CA ASP A 109 18.33 -6.82 -14.80
C ASP A 109 17.56 -5.60 -14.32
N VAL A 110 16.64 -5.11 -15.15
CA VAL A 110 15.76 -3.99 -14.79
C VAL A 110 14.84 -4.37 -13.64
N TYR A 111 14.28 -5.59 -13.68
CA TYR A 111 13.45 -6.12 -12.61
C TYR A 111 14.20 -6.21 -11.27
N ASN A 112 15.40 -6.81 -11.30
CA ASN A 112 16.24 -6.99 -10.11
C ASN A 112 16.65 -5.67 -9.46
N LEU A 113 16.81 -4.61 -10.26
CA LEU A 113 17.12 -3.28 -9.78
C LEU A 113 15.88 -2.51 -9.30
N ALA A 114 14.83 -2.48 -10.11
CA ALA A 114 13.67 -1.64 -9.87
C ALA A 114 12.82 -2.11 -8.68
N LYS A 115 12.69 -3.43 -8.51
CA LYS A 115 11.85 -4.01 -7.46
C LYS A 115 12.27 -3.61 -6.04
N PRO A 116 13.55 -3.75 -5.63
CA PRO A 116 13.96 -3.31 -4.29
C PRO A 116 13.90 -1.80 -4.12
N ILE A 117 14.23 -1.01 -5.16
CA ILE A 117 14.22 0.45 -5.07
C ILE A 117 12.82 0.98 -4.80
N ALA A 118 11.79 0.43 -5.46
CA ALA A 118 10.41 0.85 -5.24
C ALA A 118 10.04 0.81 -3.75
N LEU A 119 10.32 -0.29 -3.06
CA LEU A 119 9.94 -0.42 -1.66
C LEU A 119 10.82 0.41 -0.71
N LEU A 120 12.11 0.61 -1.03
CA LEU A 120 12.97 1.53 -0.30
C LEU A 120 12.44 2.97 -0.32
N LEU A 121 11.85 3.41 -1.43
CA LEU A 121 11.23 4.73 -1.52
C LEU A 121 9.99 4.87 -0.62
N LEU A 122 9.14 3.84 -0.52
CA LEU A 122 8.03 3.84 0.44
C LEU A 122 8.52 3.79 1.89
N MET A 123 9.58 3.03 2.16
CA MET A 123 10.20 2.97 3.49
C MET A 123 10.79 4.33 3.87
N TYR A 124 11.46 5.01 2.95
CA TYR A 124 11.96 6.37 3.15
C TYR A 124 10.81 7.35 3.41
N LEU A 125 9.71 7.28 2.64
CA LEU A 125 8.52 8.11 2.86
C LEU A 125 7.94 7.90 4.26
N ALA A 126 7.87 6.67 4.74
CA ALA A 126 7.38 6.36 6.07
C ALA A 126 8.34 6.81 7.18
N TRP A 127 9.66 6.69 6.95
CA TRP A 127 10.69 7.09 7.90
C TRP A 127 10.83 8.60 8.02
N SER A 128 10.75 9.33 6.90
CA SER A 128 10.85 10.80 6.85
C SER A 128 9.55 11.53 7.20
N ALA A 129 8.48 10.81 7.53
CA ALA A 129 7.20 11.42 7.84
C ALA A 129 7.21 12.07 9.23
N ASP A 130 6.93 13.37 9.27
CA ASP A 130 6.88 14.16 10.50
C ASP A 130 5.55 14.00 11.25
N ASN A 131 5.59 14.36 12.54
CA ASN A 131 4.43 14.41 13.42
C ASN A 131 3.68 13.09 13.62
N LEU A 132 4.39 11.97 13.53
CA LEU A 132 3.84 10.64 13.81
C LEU A 132 4.20 10.14 15.21
N PRO A 133 3.35 9.32 15.84
CA PRO A 133 3.74 8.62 17.06
C PRO A 133 4.93 7.68 16.75
N VAL A 134 6.06 7.88 17.45
CA VAL A 134 7.33 7.16 17.19
C VAL A 134 7.13 5.65 17.16
N LYS A 135 6.32 5.09 18.09
CA LYS A 135 6.04 3.65 18.12
C LYS A 135 5.35 3.17 16.84
N ALA A 136 4.36 3.92 16.35
CA ALA A 136 3.62 3.56 15.14
C ALA A 136 4.51 3.64 13.90
N GLN A 137 5.30 4.72 13.76
CA GLN A 137 6.27 4.89 12.70
C GLN A 137 7.31 3.75 12.68
N THR A 138 7.82 3.37 13.85
CA THR A 138 8.77 2.26 13.98
C THR A 138 8.17 0.94 13.45
N TRP A 139 6.92 0.61 13.78
CA TRP A 139 6.28 -0.59 13.29
C TRP A 139 6.01 -0.55 11.78
N LEU A 140 5.66 0.62 11.24
CA LEU A 140 5.48 0.80 9.80
C LEU A 140 6.80 0.59 9.04
N VAL A 141 7.89 1.21 9.50
CA VAL A 141 9.22 1.06 8.88
C VAL A 141 9.71 -0.39 8.99
N ARG A 142 9.48 -1.08 10.11
CA ARG A 142 9.80 -2.51 10.25
C ARG A 142 9.00 -3.38 9.27
N ALA A 143 7.71 -3.12 9.12
CA ALA A 143 6.86 -3.85 8.17
C ALA A 143 7.36 -3.68 6.73
N LEU A 144 7.68 -2.44 6.33
CA LEU A 144 8.22 -2.15 5.00
C LEU A 144 9.62 -2.74 4.80
N GLY A 145 10.51 -2.66 5.80
CA GLY A 145 11.84 -3.25 5.74
C GLY A 145 11.81 -4.77 5.59
N LEU A 146 10.92 -5.45 6.33
CA LEU A 146 10.73 -6.91 6.20
C LEU A 146 10.09 -7.29 4.87
N SER A 147 9.16 -6.47 4.35
CA SER A 147 8.62 -6.65 3.00
C SER A 147 9.72 -6.48 1.95
N TRP A 148 10.61 -5.50 2.12
CA TRP A 148 11.79 -5.30 1.28
C TRP A 148 12.74 -6.51 1.30
N VAL A 149 13.03 -7.05 2.48
CA VAL A 149 13.80 -8.30 2.61
C VAL A 149 13.11 -9.44 1.85
N GLY A 150 11.80 -9.58 1.99
CA GLY A 150 11.01 -10.55 1.24
C GLY A 150 11.12 -10.36 -0.27
N ASP A 151 11.03 -9.12 -0.75
CA ASP A 151 11.19 -8.78 -2.17
C ASP A 151 12.56 -9.18 -2.72
N VAL A 152 13.63 -8.89 -1.98
CA VAL A 152 15.00 -9.26 -2.37
C VAL A 152 15.18 -10.77 -2.38
N LEU A 153 14.69 -11.47 -1.35
CA LEU A 153 14.79 -12.92 -1.28
C LEU A 153 14.05 -13.61 -2.43
N LEU A 154 12.89 -13.09 -2.83
CA LEU A 154 12.11 -13.64 -3.95
C LEU A 154 12.76 -13.41 -5.34
N LEU A 155 13.84 -12.61 -5.43
CA LEU A 155 14.61 -12.50 -6.68
C LEU A 155 15.44 -13.75 -6.97
N TYR A 156 15.77 -14.52 -5.93
CA TYR A 156 16.66 -15.68 -6.06
C TYR A 156 15.89 -16.99 -6.05
N PRO A 157 16.06 -17.84 -7.08
CA PRO A 157 15.52 -19.19 -7.06
C PRO A 157 15.98 -19.96 -5.81
N GLY A 158 15.08 -20.65 -5.15
CA GLY A 158 15.37 -21.38 -3.91
C GLY A 158 15.19 -20.59 -2.61
N LEU A 159 15.09 -19.27 -2.65
CA LEU A 159 14.83 -18.45 -1.45
C LEU A 159 13.34 -18.10 -1.28
N PHE A 160 12.45 -18.82 -1.93
CA PHE A 160 10.99 -18.60 -1.83
C PHE A 160 10.48 -18.71 -0.39
N VAL A 161 10.86 -19.77 0.34
CA VAL A 161 10.42 -19.96 1.73
C VAL A 161 10.96 -18.87 2.66
N PRO A 162 12.27 -18.53 2.66
CA PRO A 162 12.77 -17.38 3.37
C PRO A 162 12.05 -16.07 3.04
N GLY A 163 11.76 -15.82 1.76
CA GLY A 163 10.98 -14.67 1.32
C GLY A 163 9.56 -14.66 1.89
N LEU A 164 8.88 -15.80 1.84
CA LEU A 164 7.55 -15.97 2.43
C LEU A 164 7.55 -15.71 3.94
N VAL A 165 8.58 -16.18 4.66
CA VAL A 165 8.74 -15.92 6.11
C VAL A 165 8.99 -14.44 6.37
N ALA A 166 9.81 -13.76 5.57
CA ALA A 166 10.02 -12.32 5.71
C ALA A 166 8.72 -11.53 5.54
N PHE A 167 7.91 -11.86 4.53
CA PHE A 167 6.58 -11.28 4.36
C PHE A 167 5.62 -11.63 5.49
N LEU A 168 5.65 -12.85 6.01
CA LEU A 168 4.84 -13.25 7.15
C LEU A 168 5.14 -12.36 8.37
N VAL A 169 6.42 -12.13 8.68
CA VAL A 169 6.83 -11.26 9.78
C VAL A 169 6.47 -9.79 9.49
N ALA A 170 6.57 -9.35 8.23
CA ALA A 170 6.09 -8.03 7.82
C ALA A 170 4.60 -7.83 8.10
N HIS A 171 3.76 -8.84 7.78
CA HIS A 171 2.32 -8.80 8.07
C HIS A 171 2.02 -8.81 9.57
N LEU A 172 2.83 -9.49 10.39
CA LEU A 172 2.72 -9.42 11.85
C LEU A 172 3.07 -7.99 12.36
N CYS A 173 4.04 -7.32 11.76
CA CYS A 173 4.35 -5.92 12.08
C CYS A 173 3.19 -4.98 11.69
N TYR A 174 2.61 -5.15 10.50
CA TYR A 174 1.39 -4.42 10.11
C TYR A 174 0.24 -4.70 11.06
N LEU A 175 0.01 -5.96 11.41
CA LEU A 175 -1.05 -6.37 12.32
C LEU A 175 -0.88 -5.71 13.70
N LYS A 176 0.35 -5.68 14.23
CA LYS A 176 0.67 -4.96 15.47
C LYS A 176 0.39 -3.47 15.37
N LEU A 177 0.82 -2.83 14.27
CA LEU A 177 0.55 -1.41 14.02
C LEU A 177 -0.95 -1.10 13.99
N LEU A 178 -1.71 -1.87 13.21
CA LEU A 178 -3.17 -1.72 13.07
C LEU A 178 -3.93 -1.93 14.39
N SER A 179 -3.35 -2.70 15.32
CA SER A 179 -3.93 -2.98 16.64
C SER A 179 -3.61 -1.92 17.69
N MET A 180 -2.79 -0.91 17.36
CA MET A 180 -2.45 0.16 18.31
C MET A 180 -3.56 1.19 18.46
N GLU A 181 -4.40 1.35 17.43
CA GLU A 181 -5.38 2.42 17.32
C GLU A 181 -6.84 1.92 17.32
N ALA A 182 -7.04 0.63 17.28
CA ALA A 182 -8.37 0.01 17.30
C ALA A 182 -8.35 -1.29 18.11
N PRO A 183 -9.47 -1.67 18.73
CA PRO A 183 -9.58 -2.93 19.43
C PRO A 183 -9.22 -4.12 18.54
N TRP A 184 -8.61 -5.13 19.13
CA TRP A 184 -8.22 -6.34 18.42
C TRP A 184 -9.44 -7.02 17.81
N LEU A 185 -9.40 -7.27 16.50
CA LEU A 185 -10.44 -7.95 15.72
C LEU A 185 -11.87 -7.44 16.04
N SER A 186 -12.02 -6.12 16.11
CA SER A 186 -13.26 -5.44 16.54
C SER A 186 -14.49 -5.81 15.70
N SER A 187 -14.31 -6.25 14.45
CA SER A 187 -15.40 -6.63 13.54
C SER A 187 -15.46 -8.14 13.33
N ARG A 188 -16.39 -8.82 14.01
CA ARG A 188 -16.61 -10.27 13.82
C ARG A 188 -16.98 -10.62 12.37
N ARG A 189 -17.73 -9.74 11.68
CA ARG A 189 -18.09 -9.93 10.26
C ARG A 189 -16.85 -9.92 9.37
N SER A 190 -15.94 -8.96 9.56
CA SER A 190 -14.69 -8.89 8.81
C SER A 190 -13.83 -10.12 9.09
N LEU A 191 -13.72 -10.53 10.35
CA LEU A 191 -12.98 -11.74 10.71
C LEU A 191 -13.54 -12.97 10.00
N ALA A 192 -14.84 -13.17 10.01
CA ALA A 192 -15.47 -14.30 9.34
C ALA A 192 -15.26 -14.26 7.81
N CYS A 193 -15.45 -13.10 7.17
CA CYS A 193 -15.28 -12.95 5.72
C CYS A 193 -13.84 -13.22 5.28
N PHE A 194 -12.86 -12.59 5.92
CA PHE A 194 -11.45 -12.76 5.54
C PHE A 194 -10.89 -14.13 5.91
N SER A 195 -11.31 -14.71 7.05
CA SER A 195 -10.94 -16.07 7.41
C SER A 195 -11.53 -17.09 6.43
N LEU A 196 -12.78 -16.90 6.01
CA LEU A 196 -13.41 -17.77 5.01
C LEU A 196 -12.70 -17.65 3.66
N ALA A 197 -12.39 -16.42 3.20
CA ALA A 197 -11.66 -16.20 1.96
C ALA A 197 -10.26 -16.84 2.00
N GLY A 198 -9.53 -16.69 3.12
CA GLY A 198 -8.25 -17.36 3.33
C GLY A 198 -8.36 -18.87 3.36
N ALA A 199 -9.35 -19.41 4.07
CA ALA A 199 -9.58 -20.86 4.14
C ALA A 199 -9.94 -21.45 2.76
N LEU A 200 -10.77 -20.77 1.98
CA LEU A 200 -11.10 -21.17 0.61
C LEU A 200 -9.86 -21.15 -0.28
N MET A 201 -9.05 -20.09 -0.22
CA MET A 201 -7.78 -20.03 -0.97
C MET A 201 -6.85 -21.17 -0.57
N TYR A 202 -6.67 -21.41 0.73
CA TYR A 202 -5.83 -22.51 1.21
C TYR A 202 -6.38 -23.88 0.76
N ALA A 203 -7.69 -24.08 0.80
CA ALA A 203 -8.32 -25.31 0.30
C ALA A 203 -8.05 -25.51 -1.21
N VAL A 204 -8.19 -24.44 -2.03
CA VAL A 204 -7.83 -24.50 -3.46
C VAL A 204 -6.39 -24.95 -3.62
N LEU A 205 -5.44 -24.36 -2.92
CA LEU A 205 -4.02 -24.74 -3.00
C LEU A 205 -3.79 -26.19 -2.55
N PHE A 206 -4.41 -26.59 -1.44
CA PHE A 206 -4.25 -27.92 -0.86
C PHE A 206 -4.74 -29.03 -1.81
N PHE A 207 -5.92 -28.86 -2.42
CA PHE A 207 -6.51 -29.83 -3.32
C PHE A 207 -5.88 -29.82 -4.73
N ASN A 208 -5.15 -28.76 -5.10
CA ASN A 208 -4.42 -28.68 -6.38
C ASN A 208 -2.93 -29.06 -6.24
N GLY A 209 -2.54 -29.77 -5.20
CA GLY A 209 -1.23 -30.37 -5.11
C GLY A 209 -0.16 -29.56 -4.40
N LEU A 210 -0.55 -28.67 -3.43
CA LEU A 210 0.41 -27.97 -2.60
C LEU A 210 1.41 -28.94 -1.95
N PRO A 211 2.74 -28.81 -2.21
CA PRO A 211 3.77 -29.67 -1.65
C PRO A 211 3.68 -29.80 -0.13
N VAL A 212 3.94 -30.96 0.43
CA VAL A 212 3.79 -31.25 1.86
C VAL A 212 4.61 -30.27 2.71
N GLU A 213 5.82 -29.95 2.25
CA GLU A 213 6.76 -29.03 2.90
C GLU A 213 6.22 -27.58 2.96
N MET A 214 5.38 -27.22 1.98
CA MET A 214 4.78 -25.87 1.87
C MET A 214 3.47 -25.72 2.60
N ARG A 215 2.83 -26.82 3.03
CA ARG A 215 1.50 -26.75 3.67
C ARG A 215 1.51 -25.89 4.91
N ILE A 216 2.47 -26.07 5.81
CA ILE A 216 2.57 -25.29 7.04
C ILE A 216 2.97 -23.84 6.76
N PRO A 217 4.06 -23.53 6.03
CA PRO A 217 4.44 -22.14 5.73
C PRO A 217 3.32 -21.35 5.04
N VAL A 218 2.70 -21.93 4.01
CA VAL A 218 1.61 -21.26 3.26
C VAL A 218 0.36 -21.13 4.12
N GLY A 219 0.01 -22.13 4.93
CA GLY A 219 -1.14 -22.07 5.84
C GLY A 219 -0.98 -20.96 6.88
N LEU A 220 0.20 -20.83 7.49
CA LEU A 220 0.51 -19.73 8.42
C LEU A 220 0.45 -18.37 7.74
N TYR A 221 0.99 -18.27 6.52
CA TYR A 221 0.96 -17.03 5.75
C TYR A 221 -0.47 -16.60 5.42
N VAL A 222 -1.31 -17.53 4.92
CA VAL A 222 -2.72 -17.26 4.62
C VAL A 222 -3.48 -16.83 5.86
N MET A 223 -3.24 -17.46 6.99
CA MET A 223 -3.86 -17.09 8.27
C MET A 223 -3.47 -15.67 8.68
N VAL A 224 -2.18 -15.34 8.66
CA VAL A 224 -1.70 -14.03 9.13
C VAL A 224 -2.16 -12.90 8.21
N ILE A 225 -2.15 -13.09 6.87
CA ILE A 225 -2.63 -12.06 5.94
C ILE A 225 -4.14 -11.85 6.06
N ALA A 226 -4.93 -12.91 6.30
CA ALA A 226 -6.37 -12.80 6.53
C ALA A 226 -6.67 -12.06 7.84
N LEU A 227 -5.92 -12.33 8.92
CA LEU A 227 -6.02 -11.59 10.18
C LEU A 227 -5.65 -10.12 10.00
N MET A 228 -4.58 -9.82 9.26
CA MET A 228 -4.17 -8.43 8.95
C MET A 228 -5.28 -7.69 8.19
N ALA A 229 -5.84 -8.28 7.14
CA ALA A 229 -6.92 -7.68 6.37
C ALA A 229 -8.18 -7.48 7.22
N SER A 230 -8.52 -8.45 8.07
CA SER A 230 -9.62 -8.35 9.03
C SER A 230 -9.43 -7.21 10.02
N GLN A 231 -8.23 -7.07 10.60
CA GLN A 231 -7.90 -6.00 11.53
C GLN A 231 -7.92 -4.63 10.85
N ALA A 232 -7.38 -4.52 9.62
CA ALA A 232 -7.42 -3.28 8.84
C ALA A 232 -8.85 -2.83 8.57
N TRP A 233 -9.71 -3.77 8.19
CA TRP A 233 -11.13 -3.49 7.95
C TRP A 233 -11.86 -3.13 9.25
N GLY A 234 -11.67 -3.91 10.32
CA GLY A 234 -12.23 -3.63 11.64
C GLY A 234 -11.83 -2.24 12.16
N ARG A 235 -10.54 -1.87 11.97
CA ARG A 235 -10.03 -0.52 12.28
C ARG A 235 -10.75 0.56 11.48
N SER A 236 -10.98 0.36 10.18
CA SER A 236 -11.69 1.34 9.34
C SER A 236 -13.14 1.57 9.76
N VAL A 237 -13.81 0.51 10.20
CA VAL A 237 -15.17 0.60 10.78
C VAL A 237 -15.18 1.31 12.11
N HIS A 238 -14.13 1.16 12.91
CA HIS A 238 -13.99 1.80 14.23
C HIS A 238 -13.66 3.28 14.10
N LEU A 239 -12.66 3.65 13.31
CA LEU A 239 -12.19 5.03 13.15
C LEU A 239 -13.08 5.88 12.25
N LYS A 240 -13.73 5.26 11.27
CA LYS A 240 -14.66 5.90 10.30
C LYS A 240 -14.05 7.04 9.47
N ASP A 241 -12.73 7.11 9.37
CA ASP A 241 -12.02 8.10 8.57
C ASP A 241 -11.65 7.56 7.17
N PRO A 242 -11.51 8.43 6.15
CA PRO A 242 -11.15 8.01 4.80
C PRO A 242 -9.77 7.33 4.71
N ALA A 243 -8.81 7.77 5.51
CA ALA A 243 -7.44 7.24 5.49
C ALA A 243 -7.39 5.80 6.02
N SER A 244 -8.15 5.49 7.08
CA SER A 244 -8.28 4.11 7.57
C SER A 244 -8.99 3.19 6.57
N ARG A 245 -9.97 3.71 5.80
CA ARG A 245 -10.59 2.96 4.70
C ARG A 245 -9.59 2.66 3.59
N LEU A 246 -8.74 3.63 3.24
CA LEU A 246 -7.67 3.44 2.26
C LEU A 246 -6.71 2.33 2.68
N THR A 247 -6.31 2.30 3.97
CA THR A 247 -5.51 1.22 4.56
C THR A 247 -6.21 -0.14 4.43
N ALA A 248 -7.52 -0.20 4.72
CA ALA A 248 -8.29 -1.43 4.65
C ALA A 248 -8.39 -1.96 3.21
N VAL A 249 -8.64 -1.09 2.23
CA VAL A 249 -8.61 -1.45 0.80
C VAL A 249 -7.23 -1.97 0.41
N GLY A 250 -6.15 -1.28 0.84
CA GLY A 250 -4.77 -1.73 0.60
C GLY A 250 -4.52 -3.14 1.14
N ALA A 251 -4.99 -3.46 2.35
CA ALA A 251 -4.85 -4.79 2.93
C ALA A 251 -5.64 -5.87 2.14
N CYS A 252 -6.82 -5.54 1.60
CA CYS A 252 -7.58 -6.43 0.72
C CYS A 252 -6.82 -6.70 -0.59
N VAL A 253 -6.27 -5.64 -1.21
CA VAL A 253 -5.49 -5.75 -2.44
C VAL A 253 -4.20 -6.55 -2.19
N PHE A 254 -3.59 -6.43 -0.99
CA PHE A 254 -2.43 -7.23 -0.61
C PHE A 254 -2.77 -8.73 -0.55
N MET A 255 -3.89 -9.06 0.10
CA MET A 255 -4.39 -10.43 0.16
C MET A 255 -4.67 -11.00 -1.25
N LEU A 256 -5.23 -10.18 -2.15
CA LEU A 256 -5.43 -10.54 -3.55
C LEU A 256 -4.10 -10.83 -4.25
N SER A 257 -3.09 -9.95 -4.10
CA SER A 257 -1.75 -10.14 -4.67
C SER A 257 -1.12 -11.46 -4.23
N GLY A 258 -1.17 -11.76 -2.92
CA GLY A 258 -0.69 -13.03 -2.38
C GLY A 258 -1.45 -14.24 -2.92
N GLY A 259 -2.77 -14.11 -3.14
CA GLY A 259 -3.59 -15.13 -3.77
C GLY A 259 -3.20 -15.42 -5.21
N VAL A 260 -2.98 -14.38 -6.02
CA VAL A 260 -2.52 -14.52 -7.42
C VAL A 260 -1.15 -15.20 -7.46
N LEU A 261 -0.20 -14.77 -6.60
CA LEU A 261 1.11 -15.39 -6.48
C LEU A 261 1.01 -16.88 -6.11
N ALA A 262 0.13 -17.23 -5.18
CA ALA A 262 -0.04 -18.61 -4.74
C ALA A 262 -0.66 -19.50 -5.83
N ILE A 263 -1.63 -18.99 -6.59
CA ILE A 263 -2.22 -19.70 -7.74
C ILE A 263 -1.16 -19.94 -8.82
N ASP A 264 -0.42 -18.90 -9.20
CA ASP A 264 0.64 -18.99 -10.19
C ASP A 264 1.71 -20.02 -9.79
N ARG A 265 2.06 -20.03 -8.51
CA ARG A 265 3.15 -20.87 -8.00
C ARG A 265 2.75 -22.34 -7.77
N PHE A 266 1.51 -22.60 -7.35
CA PHE A 266 1.12 -23.92 -6.82
C PHE A 266 -0.06 -24.56 -7.54
N VAL A 267 -0.79 -23.85 -8.40
CA VAL A 267 -1.96 -24.39 -9.10
C VAL A 267 -1.66 -24.48 -10.60
N SER A 268 -1.43 -23.35 -11.23
CA SER A 268 -1.12 -23.28 -12.66
C SER A 268 -0.45 -21.96 -13.00
N PRO A 269 0.55 -21.96 -13.89
CA PRO A 269 1.16 -20.73 -14.38
C PRO A 269 0.12 -19.80 -14.99
N LEU A 270 0.10 -18.55 -14.53
CA LEU A 270 -0.82 -17.53 -15.03
C LEU A 270 -0.16 -16.70 -16.13
N PRO A 271 -0.88 -16.37 -17.21
CA PRO A 271 -0.39 -15.43 -18.20
C PRO A 271 -0.07 -14.08 -17.51
N TYR A 272 1.14 -13.56 -17.73
CA TYR A 272 1.58 -12.30 -17.14
C TYR A 272 1.47 -12.25 -15.59
N ALA A 273 1.76 -13.37 -14.92
CA ALA A 273 1.70 -13.46 -13.45
C ALA A 273 2.44 -12.30 -12.78
N GLY A 274 3.65 -11.96 -13.25
CA GLY A 274 4.43 -10.83 -12.73
C GLY A 274 3.69 -9.50 -12.79
N LEU A 275 2.94 -9.22 -13.88
CA LEU A 275 2.10 -8.03 -13.99
C LEU A 275 1.05 -7.98 -12.87
N TRP A 276 0.28 -9.05 -12.75
CA TRP A 276 -0.83 -9.08 -11.78
C TRP A 276 -0.35 -9.03 -10.34
N VAL A 277 0.67 -9.81 -10.02
CA VAL A 277 1.26 -9.86 -8.67
C VAL A 277 1.86 -8.51 -8.29
N LEU A 278 2.73 -7.93 -9.13
CA LEU A 278 3.44 -6.70 -8.78
C LEU A 278 2.55 -5.46 -8.82
N ALA A 279 1.65 -5.34 -9.81
CA ALA A 279 0.73 -4.22 -9.88
C ALA A 279 -0.17 -4.18 -8.63
N THR A 280 -0.75 -5.32 -8.24
CA THR A 280 -1.57 -5.40 -7.02
C THR A 280 -0.74 -5.22 -5.74
N TYR A 281 0.48 -5.76 -5.70
CA TYR A 281 1.39 -5.61 -4.56
C TYR A 281 1.78 -4.14 -4.31
N TYR A 282 2.25 -3.43 -5.34
CA TYR A 282 2.65 -2.04 -5.18
C TYR A 282 1.45 -1.12 -4.92
N ALA A 283 0.30 -1.39 -5.55
CA ALA A 283 -0.94 -0.69 -5.20
C ALA A 283 -1.32 -0.91 -3.74
N ALA A 284 -1.25 -2.14 -3.25
CA ALA A 284 -1.51 -2.47 -1.86
C ALA A 284 -0.57 -1.72 -0.89
N GLN A 285 0.74 -1.76 -1.16
CA GLN A 285 1.74 -1.08 -0.33
C GLN A 285 1.52 0.44 -0.32
N ALA A 286 1.28 1.06 -1.49
CA ALA A 286 1.00 2.48 -1.58
C ALA A 286 -0.27 2.88 -0.80
N LEU A 287 -1.36 2.14 -0.98
CA LEU A 287 -2.63 2.38 -0.27
C LEU A 287 -2.48 2.22 1.24
N MET A 288 -1.79 1.17 1.69
CA MET A 288 -1.55 0.95 3.12
C MET A 288 -0.69 2.05 3.72
N VAL A 289 0.43 2.40 3.09
CA VAL A 289 1.34 3.43 3.60
C VAL A 289 0.66 4.80 3.63
N THR A 290 0.04 5.23 2.53
CA THR A 290 -0.63 6.54 2.48
C THR A 290 -1.80 6.62 3.44
N GLY A 291 -2.59 5.55 3.55
CA GLY A 291 -3.70 5.46 4.49
C GLY A 291 -3.24 5.49 5.96
N LEU A 292 -2.19 4.73 6.30
CA LEU A 292 -1.62 4.74 7.65
C LEU A 292 -1.02 6.09 8.02
N LEU A 293 -0.22 6.70 7.13
CA LEU A 293 0.35 8.03 7.38
C LEU A 293 -0.73 9.08 7.57
N GLY A 294 -1.79 9.07 6.75
CA GLY A 294 -2.92 10.00 6.86
C GLY A 294 -3.67 9.84 8.18
N SER A 295 -4.01 8.62 8.55
CA SER A 295 -4.76 8.34 9.77
C SER A 295 -3.95 8.65 11.04
N LEU A 296 -2.66 8.27 11.07
CA LEU A 296 -1.77 8.56 12.21
C LEU A 296 -1.56 10.07 12.42
N ARG A 297 -1.41 10.85 11.34
CA ARG A 297 -1.32 12.32 11.43
C ARG A 297 -2.60 12.93 11.97
N GLN A 298 -3.75 12.53 11.45
CA GLN A 298 -5.05 13.01 11.91
C GLN A 298 -5.23 12.76 13.41
N GLN A 299 -4.87 11.60 13.91
CA GLN A 299 -4.95 11.27 15.33
C GLN A 299 -3.97 12.08 16.18
N ALA A 300 -2.74 12.27 15.71
CA ALA A 300 -1.76 13.12 16.39
C ALA A 300 -2.23 14.58 16.53
N GLU A 301 -2.90 15.10 15.51
CA GLU A 301 -3.50 16.44 15.54
C GLU A 301 -4.68 16.54 16.52
N LEU A 302 -5.54 15.53 16.56
CA LEU A 302 -6.66 15.47 17.50
C LEU A 302 -6.17 15.42 18.95
N GLN A 303 -5.05 14.72 19.23
CA GLN A 303 -4.45 14.68 20.56
C GLN A 303 -3.79 15.99 20.98
N LYS A 304 -3.34 16.84 20.05
CA LYS A 304 -2.75 18.16 20.34
C LYS A 304 -3.79 19.24 20.65
N LYS A 305 -5.05 19.06 20.28
CA LYS A 305 -6.14 20.05 20.44
C LYS A 305 -6.75 20.25 21.84
N PRO A 306 -6.53 19.50 22.92
CA PRO A 306 -7.46 19.55 24.05
C PRO A 306 -7.03 20.34 25.29
N VAL A 307 -6.02 21.18 25.32
CA VAL A 307 -5.70 21.91 26.58
C VAL A 307 -6.07 23.39 26.54
N ASN A 308 -6.11 24.01 25.38
CA ASN A 308 -6.32 25.47 25.30
C ASN A 308 -7.79 25.92 25.40
N GLN A 309 -8.76 25.06 25.07
CA GLN A 309 -10.18 25.45 25.20
C GLN A 309 -10.70 25.38 26.64
N PHE A 310 -10.24 24.45 27.46
CA PHE A 310 -10.64 24.38 28.86
C PHE A 310 -10.09 25.52 29.72
N ASN A 311 -8.92 26.07 29.38
CA ASN A 311 -8.33 27.19 30.10
C ASN A 311 -8.95 28.56 29.74
N GLN A 312 -9.56 28.69 28.55
CA GLN A 312 -10.29 29.91 28.19
C GLN A 312 -11.62 30.05 28.95
N PHE A 313 -12.31 28.92 29.23
CA PHE A 313 -13.56 28.94 30.02
C PHE A 313 -13.34 29.07 31.53
N ARG A 314 -12.11 28.91 32.02
CA ARG A 314 -11.77 29.02 33.45
C ARG A 314 -11.31 30.44 33.83
N ASN A 315 -10.95 31.28 32.86
CA ASN A 315 -10.45 32.65 33.04
C ASN A 315 -11.46 33.71 32.53
N SER A 316 -12.66 33.34 32.15
CA SER A 316 -13.83 34.18 31.89
C SER A 316 -14.86 34.01 32.99
#